data_fd893f66abb24cacd0f606ea58d24ebb
#
_entry.id   fd893f66abb24cacd0f606ea58d24ebb
#
_cell.length_a   1.000
_cell.length_b   1.000
_cell.length_c   1.000
_cell.angle_alpha   90.00
_cell.angle_beta   90.00
_cell.angle_gamma   90.00
#
_symmetry.space_group_name_H-M   'P 1'
#
loop_
_entity.id
_entity.type
_entity.pdbx_description
1 polymer ?
#
loop_
_entity_poly.entity_id
_entity_poly.type
_entity_poly.pdbx_seq_one_letter_code
_entity_poly.pdbx_strand_id
1 'polypeptide(L)'
;HRVDRRQRQMCIRDRDGTPEKVPLYIKESWGLIYEKEQYTNRHTHWPSLWSYTYCVRACENCAPLVFPTAKIEQNGVAVPPQAGQLILWPAWLNHFVGVHGCHHDRIMMAGNLDVGWKI
;
A
#
# COMPACT_ATOMS: atom_id res chain seq x y z
N HIS A 1 14.18 12.26 -19.59
CA HIS A 1 14.62 11.15 -18.77
C HIS A 1 13.46 10.49 -18.04
N ARG A 2 13.40 9.18 -18.08
CA ARG A 2 12.23 8.45 -17.56
C ARG A 2 12.00 8.61 -16.06
N VAL A 3 13.06 8.70 -15.27
CA VAL A 3 12.95 8.90 -13.83
C VAL A 3 12.33 10.26 -13.54
N ASP A 4 12.71 11.28 -14.29
CA ASP A 4 12.16 12.63 -14.13
C ASP A 4 10.68 12.69 -14.47
N ARG A 5 10.24 11.94 -15.46
CA ARG A 5 8.82 11.86 -15.80
C ARG A 5 7.98 11.25 -14.67
N ARG A 6 8.51 10.21 -14.03
CA ARG A 6 7.81 9.60 -12.89
C ARG A 6 7.75 10.55 -11.70
N GLN A 7 8.80 11.27 -11.45
CA GLN A 7 8.81 12.30 -10.42
C GLN A 7 7.82 13.42 -10.73
N ARG A 8 7.67 13.79 -12.00
CA ARG A 8 6.73 14.82 -12.43
C ARG A 8 5.28 14.44 -12.20
N GLN A 9 4.93 13.16 -12.23
CA GLN A 9 3.57 12.71 -11.93
C GLN A 9 3.18 13.00 -10.47
N MET A 10 4.16 13.17 -9.60
CA MET A 10 3.96 13.48 -8.20
C MET A 10 4.13 14.96 -7.88
N CYS A 11 4.18 15.81 -8.89
CA CYS A 11 4.37 17.24 -8.71
C CYS A 11 3.07 18.01 -8.90
N ILE A 12 2.89 19.05 -8.08
CA ILE A 12 1.84 20.04 -8.28
C ILE A 12 2.39 21.12 -9.20
N ARG A 13 1.57 21.59 -10.13
CA ARG A 13 1.94 22.71 -10.97
C ARG A 13 1.57 24.01 -10.27
N ASP A 14 2.51 24.95 -10.26
CA ASP A 14 2.23 26.28 -9.77
C ASP A 14 1.52 27.13 -10.86
N ARG A 15 1.31 28.42 -10.58
CA ARG A 15 0.54 29.32 -11.45
C ARG A 15 1.09 29.52 -12.85
N ASP A 16 2.39 29.40 -13.04
CA ASP A 16 3.03 29.55 -14.34
C ASP A 16 3.23 28.22 -15.08
N GLY A 17 2.71 27.12 -14.52
CA GLY A 17 2.81 25.80 -15.10
C GLY A 17 4.09 25.06 -14.75
N THR A 18 4.97 25.61 -13.91
CA THR A 18 6.17 24.94 -13.44
C THR A 18 5.82 23.83 -12.48
N PRO A 19 6.31 22.59 -12.67
CA PRO A 19 6.05 21.51 -11.71
C PRO A 19 6.74 21.78 -10.38
N GLU A 20 5.97 21.78 -9.32
CA GLU A 20 6.45 21.93 -7.97
C GLU A 20 6.42 20.58 -7.27
N LYS A 21 7.54 20.18 -6.67
CA LYS A 21 7.64 18.92 -5.97
C LYS A 21 6.89 18.99 -4.64
N VAL A 22 5.95 18.07 -4.46
CA VAL A 22 5.28 17.90 -3.18
C VAL A 22 6.06 16.86 -2.39
N PRO A 23 6.67 17.23 -1.26
CA PRO A 23 7.42 16.27 -0.48
C PRO A 23 6.46 15.26 0.16
N LEU A 24 6.73 13.99 -0.07
CA LEU A 24 6.06 12.89 0.61
C LEU A 24 6.98 12.38 1.71
N TYR A 25 6.40 12.02 2.83
CA TYR A 25 7.15 11.42 3.91
C TYR A 25 6.40 10.22 4.50
N ILE A 26 7.14 9.30 5.06
CA ILE A 26 6.56 8.16 5.78
C ILE A 26 6.11 8.68 7.15
N LYS A 27 4.80 8.74 7.34
CA LYS A 27 4.20 9.20 8.57
C LYS A 27 4.37 8.18 9.69
N GLU A 28 4.16 6.91 9.34
CA GLU A 28 4.30 5.79 10.24
C GLU A 28 4.62 4.53 9.45
N SER A 29 5.34 3.62 10.07
CA SER A 29 5.73 2.35 9.47
C SER A 29 5.81 1.28 10.54
N TRP A 30 5.44 0.04 10.20
CA TRP A 30 5.50 -1.07 11.13
C TRP A 30 5.78 -2.38 10.41
N GLY A 31 6.24 -3.37 11.16
CA GLY A 31 6.40 -4.72 10.67
C GLY A 31 5.18 -5.58 11.03
N LEU A 32 4.86 -6.52 10.17
CA LEU A 32 3.80 -7.50 10.36
C LEU A 32 4.35 -8.89 10.13
N ILE A 33 4.05 -9.80 11.03
CA ILE A 33 4.34 -11.22 10.86
C ILE A 33 3.00 -11.96 10.95
N TYR A 34 2.64 -12.63 9.85
CA TYR A 34 1.45 -13.49 9.83
C TYR A 34 1.89 -14.92 10.11
N GLU A 35 1.49 -15.41 11.25
CA GLU A 35 1.56 -16.81 11.59
C GLU A 35 0.28 -17.50 11.13
N LYS A 36 0.24 -18.82 11.19
CA LYS A 36 -0.94 -19.60 10.79
C LYS A 36 -2.20 -19.11 11.49
N GLU A 37 -3.27 -18.95 10.72
CA GLU A 37 -4.61 -18.50 11.13
C GLU A 37 -4.75 -17.02 11.45
N GLN A 38 -3.68 -16.25 11.32
CA GLN A 38 -3.76 -14.79 11.45
C GLN A 38 -4.27 -14.13 10.17
N TYR A 39 -4.90 -12.99 10.33
CA TYR A 39 -5.52 -12.23 9.25
C TYR A 39 -5.56 -10.74 9.59
N THR A 40 -5.90 -9.93 8.60
CA THR A 40 -6.13 -8.50 8.78
C THR A 40 -7.53 -8.16 8.36
N ASN A 41 -8.31 -7.58 9.26
CA ASN A 41 -9.68 -7.16 9.01
C ASN A 41 -9.74 -6.05 7.96
N ARG A 42 -10.86 -5.97 7.26
CA ARG A 42 -11.14 -4.86 6.33
C ARG A 42 -11.04 -3.53 7.06
N HIS A 43 -10.24 -2.63 6.53
CA HIS A 43 -10.03 -1.30 7.11
C HIS A 43 -9.49 -0.32 6.08
N THR A 44 -9.45 0.95 6.47
CA THR A 44 -8.79 2.02 5.71
C THR A 44 -7.74 2.68 6.60
N HIS A 45 -6.89 3.49 5.99
CA HIS A 45 -5.92 4.31 6.70
C HIS A 45 -6.23 5.81 6.59
N TRP A 46 -7.52 6.12 6.38
CA TRP A 46 -7.97 7.51 6.41
C TRP A 46 -7.62 8.15 7.75
N PRO A 47 -7.10 9.38 7.82
CA PRO A 47 -6.97 10.37 6.76
C PRO A 47 -5.58 10.45 6.10
N SER A 48 -4.74 9.46 6.21
CA SER A 48 -3.47 9.44 5.49
C SER A 48 -3.70 9.51 3.98
N LEU A 49 -2.68 9.94 3.23
CA LEU A 49 -2.79 10.13 1.79
C LEU A 49 -2.60 8.82 1.03
N TRP A 50 -1.52 8.10 1.34
CA TRP A 50 -1.16 6.83 0.73
C TRP A 50 -0.83 5.80 1.78
N SER A 51 -1.09 4.55 1.44
CA SER A 51 -0.63 3.41 2.23
C SER A 51 0.24 2.51 1.38
N TYR A 52 1.13 1.76 2.01
CA TYR A 52 1.99 0.83 1.30
C TYR A 52 2.20 -0.45 2.11
N THR A 53 2.54 -1.51 1.39
CA THR A 53 3.14 -2.71 1.97
C THR A 53 4.35 -3.10 1.15
N TYR A 54 5.36 -3.57 1.84
CA TYR A 54 6.52 -4.21 1.24
C TYR A 54 6.61 -5.65 1.76
N CYS A 55 6.66 -6.60 0.85
CA CYS A 55 6.73 -8.01 1.21
C CYS A 55 8.18 -8.42 1.39
N VAL A 56 8.54 -8.79 2.62
CA VAL A 56 9.87 -9.28 2.94
C VAL A 56 9.94 -10.79 2.67
N ARG A 57 8.91 -11.54 3.07
CA ARG A 57 8.86 -12.98 2.93
C ARG A 57 7.42 -13.46 2.73
N ALA A 58 7.21 -14.29 1.74
CA ALA A 58 5.93 -14.96 1.48
C ALA A 58 6.17 -16.25 0.72
N CYS A 59 5.22 -17.16 0.83
CA CYS A 59 5.19 -18.37 0.02
C CYS A 59 4.02 -18.32 -0.97
N GLU A 60 3.94 -19.28 -1.88
CA GLU A 60 2.91 -19.34 -2.91
C GLU A 60 1.49 -19.50 -2.37
N ASN A 61 1.36 -20.01 -1.15
CA ASN A 61 0.06 -20.31 -0.54
C ASN A 61 -0.42 -19.23 0.42
N CYS A 62 0.26 -18.10 0.50
CA CYS A 62 -0.17 -16.99 1.34
C CYS A 62 -1.43 -16.34 0.78
N ALA A 63 -2.33 -15.94 1.68
CA ALA A 63 -3.53 -15.22 1.30
C ALA A 63 -3.19 -13.89 0.64
N PRO A 64 -3.92 -13.47 -0.42
CA PRO A 64 -3.65 -12.21 -1.09
C PRO A 64 -4.10 -11.01 -0.27
N LEU A 65 -3.54 -9.85 -0.58
CA LEU A 65 -4.07 -8.56 -0.18
C LEU A 65 -5.26 -8.26 -1.10
N VAL A 66 -6.43 -7.99 -0.54
CA VAL A 66 -7.66 -7.81 -1.29
C VAL A 66 -8.18 -6.38 -1.14
N PHE A 67 -8.48 -5.75 -2.26
CA PHE A 67 -9.17 -4.48 -2.34
C PHE A 67 -10.60 -4.74 -2.82
N PRO A 68 -11.57 -4.82 -1.91
CA PRO A 68 -12.96 -5.09 -2.32
C PRO A 68 -13.55 -3.88 -3.04
N THR A 69 -14.45 -4.12 -3.97
CA THR A 69 -15.20 -3.04 -4.61
C THR A 69 -16.53 -2.81 -3.91
N ALA A 70 -17.06 -1.60 -4.06
CA ALA A 70 -18.38 -1.26 -3.53
C ALA A 70 -19.52 -1.88 -4.33
N LYS A 71 -19.25 -2.38 -5.54
CA LYS A 71 -20.25 -3.00 -6.42
C LYS A 71 -20.28 -4.50 -6.22
N ILE A 72 -21.45 -5.02 -5.93
CA ILE A 72 -21.68 -6.44 -5.67
C ILE A 72 -21.27 -7.32 -6.87
N GLU A 73 -21.40 -6.79 -8.07
CA GLU A 73 -21.13 -7.51 -9.32
C GLU A 73 -19.66 -7.54 -9.73
N GLN A 74 -18.80 -6.80 -9.02
CA GLN A 74 -17.39 -6.74 -9.34
C GLN A 74 -16.58 -7.38 -8.23
N ASN A 75 -15.82 -8.40 -8.61
CA ASN A 75 -14.80 -8.94 -7.72
C ASN A 75 -13.73 -7.88 -7.50
N GLY A 76 -13.33 -7.69 -6.25
CA GLY A 76 -12.25 -6.79 -5.92
C GLY A 76 -10.92 -7.24 -6.54
N VAL A 77 -9.91 -6.44 -6.38
CA VAL A 77 -8.56 -6.76 -6.83
C VAL A 77 -7.86 -7.54 -5.72
N ALA A 78 -7.34 -8.71 -6.06
CA ALA A 78 -6.57 -9.55 -5.16
C ALA A 78 -5.12 -9.59 -5.64
N VAL A 79 -4.18 -9.24 -4.76
CA VAL A 79 -2.76 -9.21 -5.08
C VAL A 79 -2.03 -10.25 -4.24
N PRO A 80 -1.57 -11.36 -4.85
CA PRO A 80 -0.78 -12.34 -4.12
C PRO A 80 0.54 -11.75 -3.64
N PRO A 81 0.98 -12.05 -2.43
CA PRO A 81 2.24 -11.52 -1.93
C PRO A 81 3.43 -12.21 -2.59
N GLN A 82 4.44 -11.43 -2.92
CA GLN A 82 5.71 -11.91 -3.45
C GLN A 82 6.84 -11.17 -2.76
N ALA A 83 7.87 -11.88 -2.33
CA ALA A 83 9.03 -11.26 -1.72
C ALA A 83 9.63 -10.19 -2.65
N GLY A 84 9.90 -9.01 -2.10
CA GLY A 84 10.41 -7.87 -2.87
C GLY A 84 9.34 -7.01 -3.51
N GLN A 85 8.06 -7.34 -3.35
CA GLN A 85 6.95 -6.59 -3.93
C GLN A 85 6.58 -5.39 -3.05
N LEU A 86 6.51 -4.22 -3.67
CA LEU A 86 5.97 -3.01 -3.06
C LEU A 86 4.61 -2.71 -3.68
N ILE A 87 3.60 -2.55 -2.84
CA ILE A 87 2.26 -2.15 -3.26
C ILE A 87 1.93 -0.82 -2.60
N LEU A 88 1.44 0.11 -3.40
CA LEU A 88 1.04 1.43 -2.95
C LEU A 88 -0.41 1.68 -3.36
N TRP A 89 -1.22 2.20 -2.44
CA TRP A 89 -2.64 2.50 -2.73
C TRP A 89 -3.10 3.73 -1.95
N PRO A 90 -4.18 4.40 -2.44
CA PRO A 90 -4.75 5.51 -1.70
C PRO A 90 -5.24 5.06 -0.32
N ALA A 91 -4.92 5.80 0.71
CA ALA A 91 -5.21 5.39 2.10
C ALA A 91 -6.70 5.25 2.41
N TRP A 92 -7.58 5.88 1.62
CA TRP A 92 -9.04 5.75 1.79
C TRP A 92 -9.59 4.42 1.28
N LEU A 93 -8.79 3.65 0.54
CA LEU A 93 -9.24 2.40 -0.08
C LEU A 93 -9.32 1.28 0.96
N ASN A 94 -10.48 0.63 1.05
CA ASN A 94 -10.65 -0.54 1.91
C ASN A 94 -9.77 -1.69 1.43
N HIS A 95 -9.18 -2.40 2.37
CA HIS A 95 -8.37 -3.57 2.08
C HIS A 95 -8.41 -4.54 3.24
N PHE A 96 -8.10 -5.79 2.94
CA PHE A 96 -7.98 -6.84 3.96
C PHE A 96 -7.05 -7.95 3.49
N VAL A 97 -6.60 -8.77 4.40
CA VAL A 97 -5.85 -10.00 4.12
C VAL A 97 -6.61 -11.16 4.77
N GLY A 98 -6.93 -12.15 3.96
CA GLY A 98 -7.61 -13.36 4.44
C GLY A 98 -6.74 -14.18 5.40
N VAL A 99 -7.34 -15.21 5.96
CA VAL A 99 -6.67 -16.07 6.93
C VAL A 99 -5.42 -16.69 6.32
N HIS A 100 -4.30 -16.55 7.03
CA HIS A 100 -3.01 -17.14 6.64
C HIS A 100 -3.08 -18.66 6.90
N GLY A 101 -3.20 -19.43 5.84
CA GLY A 101 -3.44 -20.88 5.92
C GLY A 101 -2.20 -21.75 5.84
N CYS A 102 -1.01 -21.17 5.68
CA CYS A 102 0.21 -21.94 5.54
C CYS A 102 1.08 -21.90 6.80
N HIS A 103 2.02 -22.84 6.89
CA HIS A 103 2.92 -22.97 8.04
C HIS A 103 4.13 -22.05 8.00
N HIS A 104 4.35 -21.35 6.88
CA HIS A 104 5.47 -20.43 6.72
C HIS A 104 5.03 -19.02 7.13
N ASP A 105 5.85 -18.34 7.87
CA ASP A 105 5.58 -16.97 8.26
C ASP A 105 5.58 -16.04 7.05
N ARG A 106 4.59 -15.17 6.98
CA ARG A 106 4.54 -14.07 6.04
C ARG A 106 5.02 -12.81 6.75
N ILE A 107 6.07 -12.22 6.23
CA ILE A 107 6.69 -11.04 6.83
C ILE A 107 6.48 -9.85 5.91
N MET A 108 5.84 -8.82 6.43
CA MET A 108 5.50 -7.60 5.69
C MET A 108 6.00 -6.38 6.45
N MET A 109 6.32 -5.35 5.71
CA MET A 109 6.41 -4.00 6.24
C MET A 109 5.25 -3.20 5.67
N ALA A 110 4.64 -2.37 6.49
CA ALA A 110 3.53 -1.55 6.08
C ALA A 110 3.68 -0.13 6.62
N GLY A 111 3.00 0.80 6.02
CA GLY A 111 3.06 2.17 6.47
C GLY A 111 2.12 3.09 5.75
N ASN A 112 2.11 4.33 6.19
CA ASN A 112 1.32 5.41 5.61
C ASN A 112 2.23 6.57 5.23
N LEU A 113 1.87 7.21 4.12
CA LEU A 113 2.56 8.38 3.60
C LEU A 113 1.64 9.58 3.64
N ASP A 114 2.22 10.71 3.92
CA ASP A 114 1.54 12.00 3.87
C ASP A 114 2.40 13.06 3.20
N VAL A 115 1.78 14.18 2.89
CA VAL A 115 2.44 15.33 2.31
C VAL A 115 3.02 16.18 3.43
N GLY A 116 4.32 16.45 3.35
CA GLY A 116 4.98 17.37 4.25
C GLY A 116 5.02 18.76 3.66
N TRP A 117 4.57 19.76 4.39
CA TRP A 117 4.69 21.15 4.00
C TRP A 117 5.84 21.77 4.77
N LYS A 118 6.72 22.43 4.06
CA LYS A 118 7.71 23.28 4.70
C LYS A 118 7.02 24.59 5.06
N ILE A 119 6.99 24.85 6.31
CA ILE A 119 6.51 26.13 6.84
C ILE A 119 7.64 27.15 6.74
#